data_90aebada1f68e02cdc41975e0faf9306
#
_entry.id   90aebada1f68e02cdc41975e0faf9306
#
_cell.length_a   1.000
_cell.length_b   1.000
_cell.length_c   1.000
_cell.angle_alpha   90.00
_cell.angle_beta   90.00
_cell.angle_gamma   90.00
#
_symmetry.space_group_name_H-M   'P 1'
#
loop_
_entity.id
_entity.type
_entity.pdbx_description
1 polymer ?
#
loop_
_entity_poly.entity_id
_entity_poly.type
_entity_poly.pdbx_seq_one_letter_code
_entity_poly.pdbx_strand_id
1 'polypeptide(L)'
;MKIFLKGFYIGLLCLSLLGLLWFLVLQPGLTNGEAQTLKKEYAQPLPGAESSGVLPAGKEQLEPESLVDLPALQAEYPDIKGWISIPGTCVDYPVLQSSADDPEYYLRRTYKGEWRTAGSIFFQWDCSAESQNTVVYGHNMNDGTMFAVLQKMADEAFRKEHSKILLQTSDGLREYQIAA
;
A
#
# COMPACT_ATOMS: atom_id res chain seq x y z
N MET A 1 -40.69 -30.76 -12.91
CA MET A 1 -39.28 -31.13 -12.73
C MET A 1 -38.30 -30.29 -13.57
N LYS A 2 -38.46 -30.18 -14.92
CA LYS A 2 -37.52 -29.37 -15.79
C LYS A 2 -37.48 -27.87 -15.51
N ILE A 3 -38.58 -27.24 -15.09
CA ILE A 3 -38.67 -25.80 -14.78
C ILE A 3 -37.92 -25.50 -13.46
N PHE A 4 -38.11 -26.37 -12.46
CA PHE A 4 -37.45 -26.22 -11.16
C PHE A 4 -35.93 -26.36 -11.29
N LEU A 5 -35.46 -27.28 -12.13
CA LEU A 5 -34.06 -27.47 -12.40
C LEU A 5 -33.42 -26.26 -13.13
N LYS A 6 -34.14 -25.65 -14.08
CA LYS A 6 -33.71 -24.40 -14.76
C LYS A 6 -33.59 -23.24 -13.78
N GLY A 7 -34.56 -23.06 -12.88
CA GLY A 7 -34.50 -22.01 -11.84
C GLY A 7 -33.32 -22.19 -10.90
N PHE A 8 -33.03 -23.42 -10.52
CA PHE A 8 -31.87 -23.75 -9.69
C PHE A 8 -30.52 -23.39 -10.36
N TYR A 9 -30.34 -23.74 -11.64
CA TYR A 9 -29.12 -23.40 -12.39
C TYR A 9 -28.98 -21.90 -12.61
N ILE A 10 -30.06 -21.15 -12.85
CA ILE A 10 -30.03 -19.71 -12.99
C ILE A 10 -29.62 -19.07 -11.63
N GLY A 11 -30.18 -19.54 -10.52
CA GLY A 11 -29.77 -19.08 -9.18
C GLY A 11 -28.30 -19.29 -8.89
N LEU A 12 -27.78 -20.48 -9.24
CA LEU A 12 -26.37 -20.82 -9.05
C LEU A 12 -25.44 -19.96 -9.94
N LEU A 13 -25.87 -19.69 -11.18
CA LEU A 13 -25.16 -18.78 -12.08
C LEU A 13 -25.12 -17.35 -11.54
N CYS A 14 -26.25 -16.84 -11.05
CA CYS A 14 -26.31 -15.49 -10.45
C CYS A 14 -25.39 -15.39 -9.22
N LEU A 15 -25.38 -16.37 -8.33
CA LEU A 15 -24.49 -16.42 -7.17
C LEU A 15 -23.02 -16.44 -7.60
N SER A 16 -22.67 -17.22 -8.62
CA SER A 16 -21.32 -17.26 -9.17
C SER A 16 -20.89 -15.92 -9.76
N LEU A 17 -21.79 -15.26 -10.53
CA LEU A 17 -21.52 -13.94 -11.10
C LEU A 17 -21.38 -12.86 -10.03
N LEU A 18 -22.20 -12.89 -8.97
CA LEU A 18 -22.08 -11.99 -7.83
C LEU A 18 -20.76 -12.21 -7.07
N GLY A 19 -20.35 -13.45 -6.87
CA GLY A 19 -19.05 -13.79 -6.28
C GLY A 19 -17.87 -13.30 -7.13
N LEU A 20 -17.98 -13.46 -8.45
CA LEU A 20 -16.97 -12.97 -9.39
C LEU A 20 -16.89 -11.43 -9.39
N LEU A 21 -18.04 -10.76 -9.38
CA LEU A 21 -18.13 -9.29 -9.29
C LEU A 21 -17.53 -8.78 -7.99
N TRP A 22 -17.84 -9.41 -6.86
CA TRP A 22 -17.23 -9.11 -5.56
C TRP A 22 -15.70 -9.22 -5.64
N PHE A 23 -15.20 -10.33 -6.17
CA PHE A 23 -13.76 -10.61 -6.21
C PHE A 23 -13.01 -9.68 -7.18
N LEU A 24 -13.56 -9.40 -8.37
CA LEU A 24 -12.85 -8.62 -9.40
C LEU A 24 -13.00 -7.10 -9.25
N VAL A 25 -14.12 -6.63 -8.66
CA VAL A 25 -14.43 -5.19 -8.65
C VAL A 25 -14.30 -4.58 -7.25
N LEU A 26 -14.80 -5.25 -6.22
CA LEU A 26 -14.83 -4.67 -4.88
C LEU A 26 -13.52 -4.87 -4.10
N GLN A 27 -12.85 -6.01 -4.24
CA GLN A 27 -11.58 -6.27 -3.54
C GLN A 27 -10.47 -5.26 -3.86
N PRO A 28 -10.22 -4.87 -5.13
CA PRO A 28 -9.16 -3.91 -5.47
C PRO A 28 -9.38 -2.53 -4.84
N GLY A 29 -10.61 -2.02 -4.87
CA GLY A 29 -10.96 -0.71 -4.30
C GLY A 29 -10.75 -0.62 -2.79
N LEU A 30 -10.92 -1.72 -2.07
CA LEU A 30 -10.74 -1.77 -0.63
C LEU A 30 -9.27 -1.61 -0.21
N THR A 31 -8.33 -2.13 -0.99
CA THR A 31 -6.89 -2.11 -0.63
C THR A 31 -6.33 -0.68 -0.56
N ASN A 32 -6.55 0.13 -1.59
CA ASN A 32 -6.11 1.51 -1.62
C ASN A 32 -6.94 2.38 -0.66
N GLY A 33 -8.25 2.15 -0.58
CA GLY A 33 -9.15 2.89 0.30
C GLY A 33 -8.77 2.76 1.77
N GLU A 34 -8.39 1.59 2.24
CA GLU A 34 -7.96 1.37 3.62
C GLU A 34 -6.66 2.10 3.95
N ALA A 35 -5.63 2.03 3.09
CA ALA A 35 -4.36 2.73 3.30
C ALA A 35 -4.57 4.24 3.34
N GLN A 36 -5.37 4.79 2.41
CA GLN A 36 -5.69 6.22 2.38
C GLN A 36 -6.51 6.68 3.58
N THR A 37 -7.44 5.85 4.07
CA THR A 37 -8.22 6.14 5.28
C THR A 37 -7.29 6.17 6.50
N LEU A 38 -6.43 5.17 6.63
CA LEU A 38 -5.44 5.08 7.69
C LEU A 38 -4.50 6.30 7.67
N LYS A 39 -4.00 6.69 6.49
CA LYS A 39 -3.17 7.87 6.33
C LYS A 39 -3.88 9.16 6.76
N LYS A 40 -5.16 9.34 6.38
CA LYS A 40 -5.95 10.50 6.79
C LYS A 40 -6.17 10.58 8.30
N GLU A 41 -6.42 9.45 8.94
CA GLU A 41 -6.67 9.37 10.38
C GLU A 41 -5.44 9.73 11.19
N TYR A 42 -4.25 9.34 10.72
CA TYR A 42 -2.96 9.57 11.38
C TYR A 42 -2.09 10.62 10.65
N ALA A 43 -2.68 11.49 9.81
CA ALA A 43 -1.92 12.52 9.10
C ALA A 43 -1.35 13.58 10.05
N GLN A 44 -0.04 13.82 9.93
CA GLN A 44 0.62 14.97 10.58
C GLN A 44 1.06 15.97 9.51
N PRO A 45 0.89 17.29 9.73
CA PRO A 45 1.47 18.30 8.85
C PRO A 45 3.00 18.19 8.86
N LEU A 46 3.62 18.37 7.70
CA LEU A 46 5.08 18.41 7.61
C LEU A 46 5.66 19.49 8.54
N PRO A 47 6.69 19.19 9.35
CA PRO A 47 7.35 20.19 10.17
C PRO A 47 7.97 21.25 9.24
N GLY A 48 7.44 22.47 9.27
CA GLY A 48 7.86 23.59 8.43
C GLY A 48 6.86 24.08 7.38
N ALA A 49 5.71 23.41 7.23
CA ALA A 49 4.59 23.89 6.40
C ALA A 49 3.74 24.94 7.17
N GLU A 50 4.37 26.00 7.68
CA GLU A 50 3.61 27.18 8.06
C GLU A 50 3.12 27.89 6.80
N SER A 51 1.80 27.97 6.72
CA SER A 51 0.97 28.69 5.77
C SER A 51 1.73 29.82 5.02
N SER A 52 2.34 29.51 3.90
CA SER A 52 2.70 30.51 2.91
C SER A 52 1.71 30.37 1.75
N GLY A 53 0.61 31.10 1.88
CA GLY A 53 -0.28 31.34 0.74
C GLY A 53 0.50 32.07 -0.35
N VAL A 54 0.43 31.49 -1.53
CA VAL A 54 0.81 31.89 -2.89
C VAL A 54 1.77 30.87 -3.52
N LEU A 55 1.19 29.93 -4.21
CA LEU A 55 1.91 29.05 -5.12
C LEU A 55 2.22 29.80 -6.43
N PRO A 56 3.48 29.88 -6.89
CA PRO A 56 3.75 30.17 -8.30
C PRO A 56 3.48 28.90 -9.11
N ALA A 57 2.65 29.03 -10.13
CA ALA A 57 2.40 28.00 -11.12
C ALA A 57 3.71 27.59 -11.82
N GLY A 58 4.13 26.34 -11.60
CA GLY A 58 5.21 25.76 -12.39
C GLY A 58 6.14 24.84 -11.58
N LYS A 59 5.90 23.53 -11.73
CA LYS A 59 6.59 22.36 -11.15
C LYS A 59 6.08 21.97 -9.76
N GLU A 60 5.07 21.14 -9.79
CA GLU A 60 4.63 20.32 -8.66
C GLU A 60 5.77 19.37 -8.28
N GLN A 61 6.55 19.76 -7.27
CA GLN A 61 7.43 18.83 -6.59
C GLN A 61 6.52 17.88 -5.81
N LEU A 62 6.50 16.62 -6.22
CA LEU A 62 5.75 15.53 -5.58
C LEU A 62 6.42 15.16 -4.25
N GLU A 63 6.39 16.09 -3.30
CA GLU A 63 6.71 15.79 -1.91
C GLU A 63 5.49 15.11 -1.27
N PRO A 64 5.68 14.23 -0.25
CA PRO A 64 4.55 13.66 0.43
C PRO A 64 3.72 14.78 1.06
N GLU A 65 2.42 14.81 0.75
CA GLU A 65 1.51 15.86 1.26
C GLU A 65 1.46 15.92 2.80
N SER A 66 1.78 14.81 3.46
CA SER A 66 1.81 14.68 4.92
C SER A 66 2.63 13.46 5.35
N LEU A 67 3.23 13.57 6.53
CA LEU A 67 3.75 12.41 7.26
C LEU A 67 2.63 11.76 8.05
N VAL A 68 2.86 10.50 8.45
CA VAL A 68 1.96 9.75 9.30
C VAL A 68 2.45 9.83 10.76
N ASP A 69 1.55 9.99 11.71
CA ASP A 69 1.86 9.85 13.14
C ASP A 69 2.14 8.37 13.46
N LEU A 70 3.38 7.93 13.15
CA LEU A 70 3.78 6.53 13.37
C LEU A 70 3.68 6.10 14.83
N PRO A 71 4.05 6.91 15.84
CA PRO A 71 3.86 6.53 17.23
C PRO A 71 2.40 6.26 17.59
N ALA A 72 1.46 7.13 17.17
CA ALA A 72 0.04 6.92 17.42
C ALA A 72 -0.49 5.69 16.66
N LEU A 73 -0.08 5.51 15.40
CA LEU A 73 -0.44 4.36 14.58
C LEU A 73 0.08 3.05 15.15
N GLN A 74 1.31 3.02 15.66
CA GLN A 74 1.94 1.86 16.29
C GLN A 74 1.33 1.50 17.65
N ALA A 75 0.76 2.48 18.35
CA ALA A 75 0.04 2.21 19.61
C ALA A 75 -1.21 1.34 19.36
N GLU A 76 -1.87 1.50 18.20
CA GLU A 76 -3.03 0.71 17.81
C GLU A 76 -2.65 -0.53 16.99
N TYR A 77 -1.69 -0.39 16.07
CA TYR A 77 -1.21 -1.45 15.17
C TYR A 77 0.30 -1.67 15.34
N PRO A 78 0.74 -2.39 16.36
CA PRO A 78 2.16 -2.48 16.76
C PRO A 78 3.07 -3.13 15.71
N ASP A 79 2.51 -3.87 14.75
CA ASP A 79 3.27 -4.49 13.66
C ASP A 79 3.59 -3.53 12.51
N ILE A 80 2.96 -2.35 12.46
CA ILE A 80 3.33 -1.32 11.51
C ILE A 80 4.64 -0.67 11.98
N LYS A 81 5.70 -0.76 11.18
CA LYS A 81 7.04 -0.25 11.49
C LYS A 81 7.46 0.92 10.62
N GLY A 82 6.71 1.21 9.57
CA GLY A 82 7.01 2.32 8.67
C GLY A 82 5.85 2.64 7.74
N TRP A 83 6.10 3.64 6.90
CA TRP A 83 5.22 4.03 5.82
C TRP A 83 6.04 4.24 4.55
N ILE A 84 5.70 3.57 3.46
CA ILE A 84 6.41 3.68 2.18
C ILE A 84 5.55 4.43 1.17
N SER A 85 6.16 5.36 0.45
CA SER A 85 5.52 6.02 -0.68
C SER A 85 6.48 6.22 -1.85
N ILE A 86 5.93 6.20 -3.07
CA ILE A 86 6.60 6.60 -4.30
C ILE A 86 5.76 7.73 -4.88
N PRO A 87 6.20 8.98 -4.77
CA PRO A 87 5.41 10.15 -5.19
C PRO A 87 4.92 10.05 -6.63
N GLY A 88 3.67 10.44 -6.87
CA GLY A 88 3.03 10.35 -8.20
C GLY A 88 2.60 8.96 -8.63
N THR A 89 2.65 7.96 -7.73
CA THR A 89 2.21 6.58 -7.98
C THR A 89 1.17 6.12 -6.97
N CYS A 90 0.66 4.89 -7.14
CA CYS A 90 -0.25 4.27 -6.18
C CYS A 90 0.45 3.74 -4.91
N VAL A 91 1.78 3.73 -4.85
CA VAL A 91 2.52 3.22 -3.68
C VAL A 91 2.50 4.26 -2.56
N ASP A 92 1.64 4.03 -1.59
CA ASP A 92 1.45 4.88 -0.41
C ASP A 92 0.79 4.02 0.70
N TYR A 93 1.61 3.20 1.39
CA TYR A 93 1.16 2.10 2.24
C TYR A 93 1.92 1.99 3.54
N PRO A 94 1.26 1.49 4.62
CA PRO A 94 1.97 1.06 5.82
C PRO A 94 2.90 -0.12 5.50
N VAL A 95 4.04 -0.17 6.17
CA VAL A 95 4.99 -1.29 6.10
C VAL A 95 5.00 -2.03 7.45
N LEU A 96 4.64 -3.31 7.41
CA LEU A 96 4.55 -4.15 8.59
C LEU A 96 5.83 -4.95 8.80
N GLN A 97 5.98 -5.55 9.98
CA GLN A 97 7.07 -6.46 10.29
C GLN A 97 6.52 -7.87 10.49
N SER A 98 6.98 -8.82 9.69
CA SER A 98 6.76 -10.25 9.93
C SER A 98 7.77 -10.81 10.94
N SER A 99 7.49 -12.01 11.45
CA SER A 99 8.35 -12.70 12.43
C SER A 99 9.04 -13.91 11.83
N ALA A 100 10.06 -14.44 12.53
CA ALA A 100 10.73 -15.68 12.15
C ALA A 100 9.80 -16.90 12.17
N ASP A 101 8.75 -16.88 13.01
CA ASP A 101 7.80 -17.99 13.15
C ASP A 101 6.84 -18.08 11.95
N ASP A 102 6.49 -16.92 11.35
CA ASP A 102 5.69 -16.83 10.12
C ASP A 102 6.20 -15.69 9.24
N PRO A 103 7.28 -15.94 8.46
CA PRO A 103 7.92 -14.91 7.63
C PRO A 103 7.00 -14.30 6.56
N GLU A 104 5.98 -15.04 6.14
CA GLU A 104 5.04 -14.64 5.10
C GLU A 104 3.66 -14.27 5.64
N TYR A 105 3.53 -14.04 6.96
CA TYR A 105 2.25 -13.75 7.62
C TYR A 105 1.44 -12.69 6.88
N TYR A 106 2.06 -11.59 6.48
CA TYR A 106 1.41 -10.47 5.80
C TYR A 106 1.24 -10.64 4.29
N LEU A 107 1.75 -11.73 3.71
CA LEU A 107 1.56 -11.99 2.27
C LEU A 107 0.08 -12.10 1.89
N ARG A 108 -0.77 -12.55 2.81
CA ARG A 108 -2.22 -12.71 2.61
C ARG A 108 -3.07 -12.12 3.73
N ARG A 109 -2.53 -11.13 4.46
CA ARG A 109 -3.25 -10.50 5.56
C ARG A 109 -3.13 -8.98 5.52
N THR A 110 -4.18 -8.33 6.00
CA THR A 110 -4.20 -6.88 6.24
C THR A 110 -3.37 -6.54 7.48
N TYR A 111 -3.16 -5.25 7.74
CA TYR A 111 -2.55 -4.77 8.98
C TYR A 111 -3.37 -5.12 10.24
N LYS A 112 -4.64 -5.50 10.08
CA LYS A 112 -5.51 -6.02 11.15
C LYS A 112 -5.42 -7.54 11.34
N GLY A 113 -4.60 -8.23 10.54
CA GLY A 113 -4.50 -9.70 10.55
C GLY A 113 -5.61 -10.42 9.78
N GLU A 114 -6.53 -9.71 9.14
CA GLU A 114 -7.62 -10.28 8.35
C GLU A 114 -7.10 -10.80 7.00
N TRP A 115 -7.70 -11.88 6.51
CA TRP A 115 -7.30 -12.44 5.22
C TRP A 115 -7.64 -11.50 4.06
N ARG A 116 -6.67 -11.29 3.16
CA ARG A 116 -6.82 -10.50 1.94
C ARG A 116 -5.88 -10.98 0.84
N THR A 117 -6.38 -11.11 -0.39
CA THR A 117 -5.58 -11.58 -1.54
C THR A 117 -4.35 -10.69 -1.81
N ALA A 118 -4.49 -9.37 -1.72
CA ALA A 118 -3.40 -8.43 -1.96
C ALA A 118 -2.39 -8.39 -0.79
N GLY A 119 -2.73 -8.94 0.37
CA GLY A 119 -1.89 -8.87 1.56
C GLY A 119 -1.58 -7.44 2.00
N SER A 120 -0.41 -7.25 2.55
CA SER A 120 0.15 -5.95 2.94
C SER A 120 1.58 -5.82 2.44
N ILE A 121 2.14 -4.61 2.55
CA ILE A 121 3.58 -4.39 2.37
C ILE A 121 4.27 -4.70 3.69
N PHE A 122 5.39 -5.43 3.69
CA PHE A 122 6.07 -5.83 4.93
C PHE A 122 7.56 -6.03 4.72
N PHE A 123 8.33 -5.84 5.80
CA PHE A 123 9.75 -6.12 5.84
C PHE A 123 10.00 -7.64 5.93
N GLN A 124 11.09 -8.09 5.32
CA GLN A 124 11.60 -9.43 5.55
C GLN A 124 11.86 -9.63 7.04
N TRP A 125 11.56 -10.83 7.57
CA TRP A 125 11.57 -11.11 8.99
C TRP A 125 12.93 -10.86 9.70
N ASP A 126 14.04 -11.02 8.97
CA ASP A 126 15.41 -10.88 9.47
C ASP A 126 16.04 -9.49 9.21
N CYS A 127 15.26 -8.57 8.69
CA CYS A 127 15.65 -7.17 8.55
C CYS A 127 14.58 -6.23 9.10
N SER A 128 14.96 -5.00 9.36
CA SER A 128 14.08 -3.94 9.84
C SER A 128 14.30 -2.66 9.03
N ALA A 129 13.54 -1.63 9.37
CA ALA A 129 13.71 -0.31 8.80
C ALA A 129 15.11 0.29 9.04
N GLU A 130 15.78 -0.12 10.12
CA GLU A 130 17.11 0.38 10.54
C GLU A 130 18.28 -0.41 9.92
N SER A 131 17.99 -1.54 9.27
CA SER A 131 19.01 -2.38 8.65
C SER A 131 19.72 -1.65 7.51
N GLN A 132 21.00 -1.92 7.31
CA GLN A 132 21.78 -1.36 6.18
C GLN A 132 21.22 -1.83 4.82
N ASN A 133 20.72 -3.06 4.78
CA ASN A 133 20.01 -3.62 3.64
C ASN A 133 18.61 -4.04 4.11
N THR A 134 17.61 -3.35 3.59
CA THR A 134 16.21 -3.58 3.97
C THR A 134 15.48 -4.18 2.78
N VAL A 135 14.89 -5.36 2.98
CA VAL A 135 14.06 -6.02 1.98
C VAL A 135 12.59 -5.81 2.32
N VAL A 136 11.84 -5.30 1.36
CA VAL A 136 10.40 -5.03 1.49
C VAL A 136 9.63 -5.87 0.49
N TYR A 137 8.68 -6.63 0.96
CA TYR A 137 7.78 -7.46 0.15
C TYR A 137 6.43 -6.78 -0.08
N GLY A 138 5.87 -7.05 -1.25
CA GLY A 138 4.51 -6.65 -1.61
C GLY A 138 4.08 -7.33 -2.90
N HIS A 139 2.78 -7.61 -3.03
CA HIS A 139 2.27 -8.21 -4.25
C HIS A 139 2.36 -7.28 -5.46
N ASN A 140 2.55 -7.86 -6.63
CA ASN A 140 2.32 -7.25 -7.92
C ASN A 140 0.90 -7.59 -8.37
N MET A 141 -0.05 -6.68 -8.15
CA MET A 141 -1.47 -6.93 -8.41
C MET A 141 -1.86 -6.53 -9.84
N ASN A 142 -2.70 -7.35 -10.49
CA ASN A 142 -3.19 -7.07 -11.84
C ASN A 142 -4.07 -5.81 -11.95
N ASP A 143 -4.65 -5.37 -10.84
CA ASP A 143 -5.45 -4.15 -10.74
C ASP A 143 -4.61 -2.87 -10.58
N GLY A 144 -3.28 -2.99 -10.62
CA GLY A 144 -2.36 -1.87 -10.50
C GLY A 144 -2.05 -1.43 -9.07
N THR A 145 -2.60 -2.11 -8.04
CA THR A 145 -2.33 -1.81 -6.62
C THR A 145 -1.03 -2.44 -6.11
N MET A 146 -0.69 -2.16 -4.87
CA MET A 146 0.51 -2.64 -4.19
C MET A 146 1.78 -2.27 -4.98
N PHE A 147 2.66 -3.22 -5.29
CA PHE A 147 3.90 -2.99 -6.03
C PHE A 147 3.79 -3.19 -7.54
N ALA A 148 2.57 -3.20 -8.10
CA ALA A 148 2.37 -3.36 -9.54
C ALA A 148 3.05 -2.26 -10.36
N VAL A 149 3.13 -1.03 -9.84
CA VAL A 149 3.78 0.09 -10.51
C VAL A 149 5.28 -0.12 -10.72
N LEU A 150 5.95 -0.96 -9.92
CA LEU A 150 7.38 -1.20 -10.05
C LEU A 150 7.76 -1.81 -11.41
N GLN A 151 6.85 -2.50 -12.09
CA GLN A 151 7.08 -2.98 -13.46
C GLN A 151 7.30 -1.82 -14.45
N LYS A 152 6.68 -0.66 -14.22
CA LYS A 152 6.85 0.52 -15.07
C LYS A 152 8.23 1.18 -14.89
N MET A 153 8.96 0.87 -13.81
CA MET A 153 10.31 1.38 -13.59
C MET A 153 11.34 0.86 -14.61
N ALA A 154 10.99 -0.18 -15.40
CA ALA A 154 11.78 -0.60 -16.56
C ALA A 154 11.83 0.48 -17.65
N ASP A 155 10.80 1.32 -17.77
CA ASP A 155 10.80 2.49 -18.65
C ASP A 155 11.63 3.62 -18.02
N GLU A 156 12.63 4.13 -18.76
CA GLU A 156 13.55 5.15 -18.26
C GLU A 156 12.87 6.49 -17.99
N ALA A 157 11.90 6.89 -18.83
CA ALA A 157 11.19 8.15 -18.66
C ALA A 157 10.33 8.11 -17.39
N PHE A 158 9.59 7.02 -17.19
CA PHE A 158 8.79 6.80 -15.99
C PHE A 158 9.66 6.75 -14.73
N ARG A 159 10.80 6.05 -14.77
CA ARG A 159 11.75 5.94 -13.64
C ARG A 159 12.36 7.29 -13.28
N LYS A 160 12.66 8.15 -14.26
CA LYS A 160 13.17 9.51 -14.00
C LYS A 160 12.12 10.41 -13.35
N GLU A 161 10.86 10.29 -13.77
CA GLU A 161 9.73 11.05 -13.21
C GLU A 161 9.43 10.62 -11.77
N HIS A 162 9.53 9.31 -11.48
CA HIS A 162 9.23 8.71 -10.18
C HIS A 162 10.48 8.11 -9.53
N SER A 163 11.56 8.88 -9.47
CA SER A 163 12.89 8.37 -9.10
C SER A 163 13.12 8.15 -7.61
N LYS A 164 12.20 8.58 -6.75
CA LYS A 164 12.36 8.57 -5.30
C LYS A 164 11.43 7.57 -4.64
N ILE A 165 11.95 6.87 -3.63
CA ILE A 165 11.16 6.12 -2.65
C ILE A 165 11.31 6.82 -1.30
N LEU A 166 10.22 7.13 -0.66
CA LEU A 166 10.18 7.70 0.68
C LEU A 166 9.77 6.62 1.66
N LEU A 167 10.58 6.44 2.70
CA LEU A 167 10.31 5.51 3.79
C LEU A 167 10.35 6.26 5.11
N GLN A 168 9.18 6.49 5.69
CA GLN A 168 9.06 7.01 7.04
C GLN A 168 9.20 5.87 8.05
N THR A 169 10.02 6.07 9.06
CA THR A 169 10.27 5.15 10.17
C THR A 169 10.20 5.91 11.51
N SER A 170 10.37 5.22 12.62
CA SER A 170 10.49 5.87 13.95
C SER A 170 11.65 6.87 14.03
N ASP A 171 12.71 6.67 13.23
CA ASP A 171 13.89 7.53 13.19
C ASP A 171 13.71 8.77 12.28
N GLY A 172 12.61 8.82 11.51
CA GLY A 172 12.29 9.90 10.60
C GLY A 172 12.04 9.47 9.16
N LEU A 173 12.07 10.41 8.24
CA LEU A 173 11.86 10.18 6.81
C LEU A 173 13.21 9.93 6.12
N ARG A 174 13.29 8.81 5.41
CA ARG A 174 14.45 8.45 4.55
C ARG A 174 14.04 8.52 3.09
N GLU A 175 14.89 9.12 2.28
CA GLU A 175 14.75 9.17 0.83
C GLU A 175 15.75 8.22 0.17
N TYR A 176 15.25 7.38 -0.72
CA TYR A 176 16.05 6.46 -1.52
C TYR A 176 15.91 6.82 -3.00
N GLN A 177 17.02 6.79 -3.73
CA GLN A 177 17.01 6.97 -5.18
C GLN A 177 16.86 5.60 -5.86
N ILE A 178 15.92 5.47 -6.78
CA ILE A 178 15.76 4.25 -7.58
C ILE A 178 16.96 4.11 -8.53
N ALA A 179 17.76 3.06 -8.31
CA ALA A 179 18.82 2.67 -9.22
C ALA A 179 18.29 1.73 -10.31
N ALA A 180 18.84 1.83 -11.54
CA ALA A 180 18.48 0.96 -12.66
C ALA A 180 19.32 -0.32 -12.64
#